data_a347ca0bab429e4c69827356294d9606
#
_entry.id   a347ca0bab429e4c69827356294d9606
#
_cell.length_a   1.000
_cell.length_b   1.000
_cell.length_c   1.000
_cell.angle_alpha   90.00
_cell.angle_beta   90.00
_cell.angle_gamma   90.00
#
_symmetry.space_group_name_H-M   'P 1'
#
loop_
_entity.id
_entity.type
_entity.pdbx_description
1 polymer ?
#
loop_
_entity_poly.entity_id
_entity_poly.type
_entity_poly.pdbx_seq_one_letter_code
_entity_poly.pdbx_strand_id
1 'polypeptide(L)'
;MGDLADFLLAGGRLVRCAIYTRQSVSSDDGLSSCQVQFEACESFVRSQRAVGWLLLPERFDDEGYSGATTERPALQRLLALVRARKVDQVVIHRLDRLSRSVLSCATLFQELRKFGVGLVIVTALV
;
A
#
# COMPACT_ATOMS: atom_id res chain seq x y z
N MET A 1 16.68 21.42 8.22
CA MET A 1 15.84 20.55 7.43
C MET A 1 15.39 19.36 8.25
N GLY A 2 14.10 19.30 8.59
CA GLY A 2 13.57 18.16 9.30
C GLY A 2 13.72 16.92 8.43
N ASP A 3 14.78 16.21 8.61
CA ASP A 3 15.02 15.00 7.86
C ASP A 3 14.84 13.77 8.73
N LEU A 4 15.08 12.63 8.15
CA LEU A 4 14.92 11.36 8.82
C LEU A 4 15.83 11.22 10.03
N ALA A 5 17.06 11.76 9.95
CA ALA A 5 17.98 11.70 11.05
C ALA A 5 17.47 12.48 12.26
N ASP A 6 16.94 13.67 12.05
CA ASP A 6 16.35 14.47 13.13
C ASP A 6 15.16 13.77 13.77
N PHE A 7 14.31 13.16 12.93
CA PHE A 7 13.16 12.39 13.42
C PHE A 7 13.60 11.22 14.31
N LEU A 8 14.59 10.46 13.88
CA LEU A 8 15.10 9.32 14.66
C LEU A 8 15.78 9.76 15.95
N LEU A 9 16.54 10.86 15.91
CA LEU A 9 17.19 11.41 17.10
C LEU A 9 16.18 11.89 18.13
N ALA A 10 15.01 12.34 17.69
CA ALA A 10 13.94 12.75 18.56
C ALA A 10 13.11 11.58 19.11
N GLY A 11 13.52 10.33 18.84
CA GLY A 11 12.81 9.15 19.32
C GLY A 11 11.73 8.65 18.40
N GLY A 12 11.65 9.16 17.18
CA GLY A 12 10.68 8.71 16.19
C GLY A 12 10.99 7.30 15.68
N ARG A 13 9.97 6.60 15.22
CA ARG A 13 10.09 5.26 14.67
C ARG A 13 9.86 5.28 13.17
N LEU A 14 10.59 4.43 12.45
CA LEU A 14 10.37 4.23 11.02
C LEU A 14 9.03 3.54 10.80
N VAL A 15 8.31 4.02 9.79
CA VAL A 15 7.08 3.39 9.31
C VAL A 15 7.41 2.76 7.95
N ARG A 16 7.46 1.44 7.91
CA ARG A 16 7.82 0.69 6.71
C ARG A 16 6.58 0.58 5.83
N CYS A 17 6.61 1.27 4.70
CA CYS A 17 5.47 1.38 3.79
C CYS A 17 5.66 0.46 2.59
N ALA A 18 4.63 -0.31 2.27
CA ALA A 18 4.55 -1.12 1.06
C ALA A 18 3.44 -0.56 0.18
N ILE A 19 3.72 -0.40 -1.10
CA ILE A 19 2.73 0.08 -2.06
C ILE A 19 2.15 -1.11 -2.80
N TYR A 20 0.81 -1.21 -2.80
CA TYR A 20 0.11 -2.22 -3.56
C TYR A 20 -0.61 -1.59 -4.74
N THR A 21 -0.45 -2.17 -5.93
CA THR A 21 -1.13 -1.74 -7.16
C THR A 21 -1.81 -2.92 -7.81
N ARG A 22 -2.89 -2.65 -8.54
CA ARG A 22 -3.60 -3.67 -9.31
C ARG A 22 -4.16 -3.04 -10.59
N GLN A 23 -4.02 -3.77 -11.68
CA GLN A 23 -4.58 -3.40 -12.96
C GLN A 23 -5.28 -4.63 -13.55
N SER A 24 -6.55 -4.49 -13.91
CA SER A 24 -7.31 -5.59 -14.50
C SER A 24 -6.93 -5.82 -15.96
N VAL A 25 -7.31 -6.98 -16.48
CA VAL A 25 -7.05 -7.34 -17.89
C VAL A 25 -7.81 -6.42 -18.83
N SER A 26 -9.07 -6.09 -18.47
CA SER A 26 -9.84 -5.13 -19.25
C SER A 26 -9.39 -3.75 -18.86
N SER A 27 -8.79 -3.03 -19.79
CA SER A 27 -8.24 -1.71 -19.57
C SER A 27 -9.30 -0.61 -19.45
N ASP A 28 -10.54 -0.96 -19.22
CA ASP A 28 -11.63 0.00 -19.23
C ASP A 28 -11.70 0.88 -18.00
N ASP A 29 -11.10 0.46 -16.91
CA ASP A 29 -10.93 1.35 -15.80
C ASP A 29 -9.68 2.22 -16.01
N GLY A 30 -9.12 2.15 -17.14
CA GLY A 30 -8.07 2.77 -17.96
C GLY A 30 -7.31 3.94 -17.41
N LEU A 31 -7.66 4.39 -16.29
CA LEU A 31 -7.10 5.61 -15.76
C LEU A 31 -5.76 5.40 -15.08
N SER A 32 -5.43 4.17 -14.72
CA SER A 32 -4.16 3.97 -14.06
C SER A 32 -3.62 2.57 -14.22
N SER A 33 -2.48 2.50 -14.88
CA SER A 33 -1.64 1.32 -14.85
C SER A 33 -1.03 1.15 -13.46
N CYS A 34 -0.47 -0.01 -13.20
CA CYS A 34 0.27 -0.23 -11.96
C CYS A 34 1.38 0.81 -11.79
N GLN A 35 2.06 1.19 -12.88
CA GLN A 35 3.13 2.18 -12.80
C GLN A 35 2.60 3.56 -12.37
N VAL A 36 1.49 4.01 -12.93
CA VAL A 36 0.89 5.30 -12.56
C VAL A 36 0.46 5.29 -11.10
N GLN A 37 -0.18 4.21 -10.65
CA GLN A 37 -0.58 4.05 -9.26
C GLN A 37 0.64 4.09 -8.33
N PHE A 38 1.69 3.36 -8.72
CA PHE A 38 2.90 3.29 -7.91
C PHE A 38 3.53 4.67 -7.77
N GLU A 39 3.64 5.42 -8.86
CA GLU A 39 4.25 6.76 -8.82
C GLU A 39 3.47 7.72 -7.91
N ALA A 40 2.15 7.66 -7.96
CA ALA A 40 1.33 8.49 -7.07
C ALA A 40 1.54 8.12 -5.60
N CYS A 41 1.58 6.83 -5.30
CA CYS A 41 1.80 6.37 -3.94
C CYS A 41 3.22 6.66 -3.47
N GLU A 42 4.20 6.47 -4.34
CA GLU A 42 5.60 6.75 -4.02
C GLU A 42 5.80 8.22 -3.68
N SER A 43 5.22 9.12 -4.47
CA SER A 43 5.30 10.55 -4.20
C SER A 43 4.73 10.89 -2.84
N PHE A 44 3.61 10.28 -2.49
CA PHE A 44 3.00 10.53 -1.20
C PHE A 44 3.87 10.02 -0.05
N VAL A 45 4.39 8.81 -0.16
CA VAL A 45 5.28 8.23 0.87
C VAL A 45 6.51 9.12 1.04
N ARG A 46 7.12 9.55 -0.06
CA ARG A 46 8.31 10.42 0.00
C ARG A 46 8.00 11.75 0.67
N SER A 47 6.79 12.29 0.48
CA SER A 47 6.39 13.53 1.13
C SER A 47 6.29 13.40 2.65
N GLN A 48 6.20 12.19 3.17
CA GLN A 48 6.09 11.90 4.59
C GLN A 48 7.40 11.40 5.21
N ARG A 49 8.50 11.57 4.49
CA ARG A 49 9.81 11.09 4.96
C ARG A 49 10.22 11.73 6.29
N ALA A 50 9.91 12.99 6.48
CA ALA A 50 10.29 13.71 7.71
C ALA A 50 9.61 13.15 8.96
N VAL A 51 8.49 12.43 8.80
CA VAL A 51 7.81 11.76 9.91
C VAL A 51 8.09 10.25 9.93
N GLY A 52 9.13 9.82 9.23
CA GLY A 52 9.66 8.47 9.35
C GLY A 52 9.12 7.44 8.37
N TRP A 53 8.36 7.85 7.36
CA TRP A 53 7.87 6.90 6.37
C TRP A 53 9.01 6.47 5.45
N LEU A 54 9.19 5.17 5.35
CA LEU A 54 10.22 4.56 4.54
C LEU A 54 9.58 3.60 3.55
N LEU A 55 9.87 3.80 2.26
CA LEU A 55 9.34 2.91 1.24
C LEU A 55 10.17 1.63 1.18
N LEU A 56 9.52 0.48 1.30
CA LEU A 56 10.17 -0.80 1.09
C LEU A 56 10.53 -0.94 -0.38
N PRO A 57 11.69 -1.53 -0.69
CA PRO A 57 12.16 -1.62 -2.08
C PRO A 57 11.36 -2.59 -2.94
N GLU A 58 10.64 -3.51 -2.34
CA GLU A 58 9.90 -4.52 -3.07
C GLU A 58 8.63 -3.95 -3.68
N ARG A 59 8.34 -4.36 -4.93
CA ARG A 59 7.12 -3.98 -5.65
C ARG A 59 6.04 -5.04 -5.44
N PHE A 60 4.79 -4.58 -5.29
CA PHE A 60 3.62 -5.45 -5.15
C PHE A 60 2.59 -5.04 -6.19
N ASP A 61 2.84 -5.45 -7.43
CA ASP A 61 2.01 -5.09 -8.58
C ASP A 61 1.31 -6.33 -9.12
N ASP A 62 -0.01 -6.32 -9.15
CA ASP A 62 -0.81 -7.38 -9.76
C ASP A 62 -1.39 -6.88 -11.08
N GLU A 63 -0.69 -7.12 -12.17
CA GLU A 63 -1.14 -6.79 -13.50
C GLU A 63 -1.97 -7.94 -14.07
N GLY A 64 -3.17 -7.61 -14.58
CA GLY A 64 -4.04 -8.60 -15.19
C GLY A 64 -4.89 -9.39 -14.22
N TYR A 65 -5.10 -8.89 -13.02
CA TYR A 65 -5.88 -9.59 -11.99
C TYR A 65 -7.12 -8.79 -11.60
N SER A 66 -8.24 -9.50 -11.45
CA SER A 66 -9.52 -8.91 -11.08
C SER A 66 -9.53 -8.48 -9.61
N GLY A 67 -10.23 -7.38 -9.32
CA GLY A 67 -10.50 -6.97 -7.94
C GLY A 67 -11.57 -7.82 -7.25
N ALA A 68 -12.16 -8.79 -7.96
CA ALA A 68 -13.19 -9.65 -7.41
C ALA A 68 -12.61 -10.81 -6.58
N THR A 69 -11.32 -11.08 -6.70
CA THR A 69 -10.68 -12.16 -5.96
C THR A 69 -9.48 -11.63 -5.18
N THR A 70 -9.18 -12.27 -4.05
CA THR A 70 -7.96 -12.01 -3.29
C THR A 70 -6.82 -12.95 -3.68
N GLU A 71 -7.06 -13.87 -4.60
CA GLU A 71 -6.03 -14.80 -5.09
C GLU A 71 -5.15 -14.13 -6.12
N ARG A 72 -4.45 -13.07 -5.70
CA ARG A 72 -3.56 -12.29 -6.52
C ARG A 72 -2.15 -12.41 -5.96
N PRO A 73 -1.15 -12.79 -6.78
CA PRO A 73 0.17 -13.15 -6.27
C PRO A 73 0.86 -12.05 -5.47
N ALA A 74 0.83 -10.82 -5.96
CA ALA A 74 1.50 -9.72 -5.25
C ALA A 74 0.79 -9.41 -3.94
N LEU A 75 -0.55 -9.44 -3.93
CA LEU A 75 -1.32 -9.25 -2.70
C LEU A 75 -0.97 -10.33 -1.68
N GLN A 76 -0.86 -11.58 -2.11
CA GLN A 76 -0.51 -12.68 -1.21
C GLN A 76 0.90 -12.53 -0.65
N ARG A 77 1.87 -12.10 -1.47
CA ARG A 77 3.21 -11.80 -0.97
C ARG A 77 3.20 -10.68 0.06
N LEU A 78 2.42 -9.65 -0.20
CA LEU A 78 2.29 -8.52 0.73
C LEU A 78 1.69 -8.98 2.06
N LEU A 79 0.61 -9.76 2.01
CA LEU A 79 -0.02 -10.29 3.23
C LEU A 79 0.92 -11.19 4.02
N ALA A 80 1.76 -11.95 3.34
CA ALA A 80 2.78 -12.76 4.01
C ALA A 80 3.76 -11.88 4.79
N LEU A 81 4.18 -10.75 4.23
CA LEU A 81 5.05 -9.80 4.93
C LEU A 81 4.33 -9.11 6.09
N VAL A 82 3.03 -8.83 5.93
CA VAL A 82 2.22 -8.28 7.01
C VAL A 82 2.19 -9.26 8.19
N ARG A 83 1.94 -10.54 7.91
CA ARG A 83 1.91 -11.58 8.95
C ARG A 83 3.28 -11.79 9.60
N ALA A 84 4.34 -11.57 8.85
CA ALA A 84 5.71 -11.66 9.36
C ALA A 84 6.16 -10.38 10.08
N ARG A 85 5.27 -9.39 10.21
CA ARG A 85 5.53 -8.12 10.88
C ARG A 85 6.68 -7.33 10.25
N LYS A 86 6.77 -7.38 8.93
CA LYS A 86 7.80 -6.68 8.14
C LYS A 86 7.27 -5.44 7.45
N VAL A 87 5.98 -5.14 7.59
CA VAL A 87 5.32 -3.98 7.00
C VAL A 87 4.53 -3.28 8.09
N ASP A 88 4.62 -1.97 8.14
CA ASP A 88 3.87 -1.16 9.11
C ASP A 88 2.66 -0.50 8.47
N GLN A 89 2.70 -0.28 7.16
CA GLN A 89 1.65 0.45 6.47
C GLN A 89 1.56 0.01 5.02
N VAL A 90 0.34 -0.20 4.54
CA VAL A 90 0.06 -0.49 3.14
C VAL A 90 -0.51 0.78 2.51
N VAL A 91 0.04 1.18 1.37
CA VAL A 91 -0.36 2.39 0.64
C VAL A 91 -0.96 1.96 -0.69
N ILE A 92 -2.16 2.43 -0.97
CA ILE A 92 -2.86 2.16 -2.22
C ILE A 92 -3.35 3.46 -2.85
N HIS A 93 -3.53 3.45 -4.15
CA HIS A 93 -3.99 4.63 -4.86
C HIS A 93 -5.49 4.88 -4.62
N ARG A 94 -6.30 3.83 -4.77
CA ARG A 94 -7.74 3.86 -4.56
C ARG A 94 -8.18 2.55 -3.92
N LEU A 95 -9.28 2.60 -3.19
CA LEU A 95 -9.78 1.41 -2.49
C LEU A 95 -10.12 0.25 -3.43
N ASP A 96 -10.64 0.55 -4.62
CA ASP A 96 -11.01 -0.49 -5.60
C ASP A 96 -9.79 -1.23 -6.16
N ARG A 97 -8.57 -0.72 -5.95
CA ARG A 97 -7.35 -1.44 -6.28
C ARG A 97 -7.08 -2.57 -5.29
N LEU A 98 -7.48 -2.37 -4.05
CA LEU A 98 -7.36 -3.43 -3.05
C LEU A 98 -8.41 -4.51 -3.28
N SER A 99 -9.67 -4.13 -3.41
CA SER A 99 -10.74 -5.06 -3.73
C SER A 99 -11.98 -4.28 -4.20
N ARG A 100 -12.80 -4.92 -5.03
CA ARG A 100 -14.11 -4.40 -5.43
C ARG A 100 -15.23 -4.98 -4.59
N SER A 101 -14.95 -5.98 -3.78
CA SER A 101 -15.92 -6.61 -2.90
C SER A 101 -15.85 -5.97 -1.52
N VAL A 102 -16.99 -5.52 -1.02
CA VAL A 102 -17.07 -4.95 0.34
C VAL A 102 -16.63 -5.99 1.37
N LEU A 103 -17.06 -7.24 1.19
CA LEU A 103 -16.70 -8.31 2.10
C LEU A 103 -15.19 -8.58 2.09
N SER A 104 -14.59 -8.63 0.91
CA SER A 104 -13.14 -8.83 0.80
C SER A 104 -12.37 -7.67 1.40
N CYS A 105 -12.82 -6.43 1.19
CA CYS A 105 -12.20 -5.27 1.84
C CYS A 105 -12.26 -5.39 3.36
N ALA A 106 -13.41 -5.75 3.90
CA ALA A 106 -13.56 -5.91 5.35
C ALA A 106 -12.63 -6.98 5.89
N THR A 107 -12.51 -8.10 5.19
CA THR A 107 -11.61 -9.19 5.58
C THR A 107 -10.15 -8.74 5.56
N LEU A 108 -9.75 -8.02 4.51
CA LEU A 108 -8.39 -7.50 4.39
C LEU A 108 -8.10 -6.47 5.49
N PHE A 109 -9.05 -5.59 5.78
CA PHE A 109 -8.89 -4.60 6.86
C PHE A 109 -8.70 -5.29 8.21
N GLN A 110 -9.45 -6.35 8.49
CA GLN A 110 -9.30 -7.11 9.72
C GLN A 110 -7.92 -7.75 9.80
N GLU A 111 -7.45 -8.30 8.69
CA GLU A 111 -6.12 -8.91 8.63
C GLU A 111 -5.03 -7.89 8.91
N LEU A 112 -5.08 -6.73 8.27
CA LEU A 112 -4.12 -5.66 8.51
C LEU A 112 -4.17 -5.20 9.97
N ARG A 113 -5.37 -4.97 10.48
CA ARG A 113 -5.57 -4.51 11.84
C ARG A 113 -5.04 -5.49 12.89
N LYS A 114 -5.22 -6.78 12.62
CA LYS A 114 -4.74 -7.83 13.51
C LYS A 114 -3.22 -7.75 13.73
N PHE A 115 -2.49 -7.33 12.71
CA PHE A 115 -1.04 -7.20 12.77
C PHE A 115 -0.57 -5.76 12.97
N GLY A 116 -1.48 -4.85 13.30
CA GLY A 116 -1.13 -3.47 13.58
C GLY A 116 -0.68 -2.68 12.35
N VAL A 117 -1.11 -3.08 11.15
CA VAL A 117 -0.72 -2.44 9.90
C VAL A 117 -1.78 -1.44 9.48
N GLY A 118 -1.35 -0.20 9.20
CA GLY A 118 -2.24 0.84 8.70
C GLY A 118 -2.50 0.72 7.21
N LEU A 119 -3.59 1.32 6.75
CA LEU A 119 -3.91 1.44 5.34
C LEU A 119 -4.04 2.91 4.97
N VAL A 120 -3.34 3.32 3.93
CA VAL A 120 -3.39 4.68 3.40
C VAL A 120 -3.95 4.63 1.99
N ILE A 121 -4.97 5.42 1.74
CA ILE A 121 -5.59 5.56 0.42
C ILE A 121 -5.27 6.97 -0.07
N VAL A 122 -4.40 7.07 -1.07
CA VAL A 122 -3.84 8.35 -1.48
C VAL A 122 -4.90 9.32 -2.01
N THR A 123 -5.89 8.82 -2.74
CA THR A 123 -6.93 9.66 -3.31
C THR A 123 -8.06 10.00 -2.34
N ALA A 124 -8.09 9.40 -1.17
CA ALA A 124 -9.13 9.65 -0.18
C ALA A 124 -8.86 10.91 0.65
N LEU A 125 -7.77 11.59 0.38
CA LEU A 125 -7.36 12.79 1.12
C LEU A 125 -7.89 14.08 0.50
N VAL A 126 -8.85 13.99 -0.34
CA VAL A 126 -9.43 15.16 -1.02
C VAL A 126 -10.42 15.88 -0.12
#